data_c31e49767723e0edf4c5b70ee5e24c02
#
_entry.id   c31e49767723e0edf4c5b70ee5e24c02
#
_cell.length_a   1.000
_cell.length_b   1.000
_cell.length_c   1.000
_cell.angle_alpha   90.00
_cell.angle_beta   90.00
_cell.angle_gamma   90.00
#
_symmetry.space_group_name_H-M   'P 1'
#
loop_
_entity.id
_entity.type
_entity.pdbx_description
1 polymer ?
#
loop_
_entity_poly.entity_id
_entity_poly.type
_entity_poly.pdbx_seq_one_letter_code
_entity_poly.pdbx_strand_id
1 'polypeptide(L)'
;VADARLRLTPERVSLGSSYFQQDSRVLRYERIVLSPEDEDAIATLRPRELLQLAADVRLRPFTPLTADLRLLQVRDLLPPEKAAADPQVQRLIRDERARWQGLDFGWETARTLRTDVGYRPSLFSWLRTDFDWTSVYRSDRNTNFVDESVIGTDTTVALSRDARGQRDWGATVSLSPSALATTWFGAASDDDNEDVAQLRSVLSAVRPLSATYRDGITSRFNRDPVDPRFDYQFGFGGRDRYRFVDA
;
A
#
# COMPACT_ATOMS: atom_id res chain seq x y z
N VAL A 1 13.26 20.72 -26.88
CA VAL A 1 13.88 20.17 -25.66
C VAL A 1 12.99 20.61 -24.51
N ALA A 2 12.23 19.69 -23.94
CA ALA A 2 11.36 19.98 -22.81
C ALA A 2 12.25 20.34 -21.60
N ASP A 3 11.99 21.47 -20.99
CA ASP A 3 12.65 21.96 -19.78
C ASP A 3 12.37 20.96 -18.65
N ALA A 4 13.25 20.00 -18.47
CA ALA A 4 13.14 18.97 -17.42
C ALA A 4 13.57 19.59 -16.08
N ARG A 5 12.67 20.38 -15.48
CA ARG A 5 12.90 20.92 -14.14
C ARG A 5 12.60 19.84 -13.10
N LEU A 6 13.62 19.44 -12.37
CA LEU A 6 13.46 18.54 -11.23
C LEU A 6 12.80 19.30 -10.07
N ARG A 7 11.61 18.83 -9.65
CA ARG A 7 10.88 19.36 -8.50
C ARG A 7 10.85 18.31 -7.40
N LEU A 8 11.60 18.52 -6.34
CA LEU A 8 11.62 17.61 -5.18
C LEU A 8 10.53 17.95 -4.14
N THR A 9 9.88 19.10 -4.29
CA THR A 9 8.78 19.51 -3.42
C THR A 9 7.52 18.71 -3.77
N PRO A 10 6.78 18.20 -2.76
CA PRO A 10 5.51 17.54 -3.00
C PRO A 10 4.52 18.48 -3.69
N GLU A 11 3.78 17.97 -4.67
CA GLU A 11 2.70 18.70 -5.32
C GLU A 11 1.50 18.84 -4.37
N ARG A 12 1.29 17.79 -3.56
CA ARG A 12 0.22 17.75 -2.57
C ARG A 12 0.65 16.93 -1.36
N VAL A 13 0.33 17.44 -0.19
CA VAL A 13 0.39 16.72 1.09
C VAL A 13 -0.96 16.87 1.76
N SER A 14 -1.56 15.76 2.17
CA SER A 14 -2.80 15.73 2.93
C SER A 14 -2.60 14.86 4.15
N LEU A 15 -2.93 15.40 5.31
CA LEU A 15 -2.89 14.69 6.59
C LEU A 15 -4.31 14.67 7.16
N GLY A 16 -4.73 13.53 7.64
CA GLY A 16 -6.03 13.35 8.28
C GLY A 16 -5.91 12.51 9.54
N SER A 17 -6.76 12.79 10.50
CA SER A 17 -6.94 11.98 11.70
C SER A 17 -8.41 11.82 11.99
N SER A 18 -8.81 10.64 12.44
CA SER A 18 -10.16 10.39 12.96
C SER A 18 -10.08 9.55 14.22
N TYR A 19 -10.93 9.87 15.16
CA TYR A 19 -11.08 9.16 16.42
C TYR A 19 -12.41 8.42 16.43
N PHE A 20 -12.38 7.18 16.87
CA PHE A 20 -13.54 6.33 16.98
C PHE A 20 -13.56 5.68 18.36
N GLN A 21 -14.67 5.88 19.07
CA GLN A 21 -14.92 5.23 20.35
C GLN A 21 -16.23 4.45 20.26
N GLN A 22 -16.17 3.21 20.72
CA GLN A 22 -17.34 2.34 20.80
C GLN A 22 -17.27 1.52 22.08
N ASP A 23 -18.35 1.55 22.85
CA ASP A 23 -18.56 0.65 23.97
C ASP A 23 -19.64 -0.36 23.57
N SER A 24 -19.26 -1.62 23.47
CA SER A 24 -20.20 -2.70 23.20
C SER A 24 -20.29 -3.64 24.40
N ARG A 25 -21.51 -3.95 24.79
CA ARG A 25 -21.80 -4.92 25.85
C ARG A 25 -22.39 -6.16 25.21
N VAL A 26 -21.69 -7.30 25.34
CA VAL A 26 -22.18 -8.60 24.90
C VAL A 26 -22.61 -9.38 26.14
N LEU A 27 -23.90 -9.72 26.19
CA LEU A 27 -24.46 -10.57 27.24
C LEU A 27 -24.43 -12.02 26.73
N ARG A 28 -23.76 -12.87 27.45
CA ARG A 28 -23.77 -14.33 27.19
C ARG A 28 -24.48 -15.00 28.35
N TYR A 29 -25.54 -15.74 28.04
CA TYR A 29 -26.26 -16.52 28.98
C TYR A 29 -25.76 -17.98 28.94
N GLU A 30 -25.39 -18.53 30.08
CA GLU A 30 -24.92 -19.93 30.16
C GLU A 30 -26.08 -20.92 30.17
N ARG A 31 -27.30 -20.44 30.53
CA ARG A 31 -28.54 -21.24 30.54
C ARG A 31 -29.65 -20.49 29.81
N ILE A 32 -30.66 -21.27 29.37
CA ILE A 32 -31.93 -20.69 28.92
C ILE A 32 -32.58 -20.05 30.16
N VAL A 33 -32.60 -18.72 30.22
CA VAL A 33 -33.22 -17.99 31.32
C VAL A 33 -34.73 -18.16 31.22
N LEU A 34 -35.31 -18.87 32.15
CA LEU A 34 -36.76 -19.09 32.22
C LEU A 34 -37.45 -18.05 33.09
N SER A 35 -36.69 -17.21 33.81
CA SER A 35 -37.18 -16.13 34.66
C SER A 35 -36.32 -14.90 34.56
N PRO A 36 -36.89 -13.66 34.57
CA PRO A 36 -36.16 -12.39 34.53
C PRO A 36 -35.25 -12.15 35.73
N GLU A 37 -35.38 -12.94 36.79
CA GLU A 37 -34.61 -12.79 38.03
C GLU A 37 -33.34 -13.64 38.06
N ASP A 38 -33.09 -14.47 37.03
CA ASP A 38 -31.84 -15.24 36.91
C ASP A 38 -30.75 -14.36 36.33
N GLU A 39 -29.93 -13.77 37.19
CA GLU A 39 -28.76 -12.92 36.84
C GLU A 39 -27.52 -13.70 36.33
N ASP A 40 -27.70 -14.89 35.74
CA ASP A 40 -26.57 -15.68 35.22
C ASP A 40 -26.01 -15.18 33.88
N ALA A 41 -26.21 -13.91 33.57
CA ALA A 41 -25.65 -13.31 32.34
C ALA A 41 -24.23 -12.81 32.58
N ILE A 42 -23.24 -13.39 31.93
CA ILE A 42 -21.89 -12.87 31.93
C ILE A 42 -21.81 -11.72 30.90
N ALA A 43 -21.71 -10.50 31.42
CA ALA A 43 -21.53 -9.32 30.59
C ALA A 43 -20.05 -9.16 30.20
N THR A 44 -19.75 -9.30 28.92
CA THR A 44 -18.43 -8.99 28.40
C THR A 44 -18.46 -7.61 27.78
N LEU A 45 -17.79 -6.65 28.43
CA LEU A 45 -17.53 -5.32 27.87
C LEU A 45 -16.41 -5.41 26.84
N ARG A 46 -16.65 -4.90 25.65
CA ARG A 46 -15.66 -4.79 24.58
C ARG A 46 -15.53 -3.34 24.16
N PRO A 47 -14.82 -2.53 24.96
CA PRO A 47 -14.56 -1.15 24.58
C PRO A 47 -13.60 -1.13 23.37
N ARG A 48 -13.75 -0.15 22.49
CA ARG A 48 -12.83 0.14 21.39
C ARG A 48 -12.57 1.62 21.34
N GLU A 49 -11.32 1.99 21.38
CA GLU A 49 -10.87 3.38 21.21
C GLU A 49 -9.80 3.41 20.15
N LEU A 50 -10.14 3.81 18.95
CA LEU A 50 -9.24 3.75 17.80
C LEU A 50 -8.92 5.17 17.30
N LEU A 51 -7.66 5.40 17.04
CA LEU A 51 -7.14 6.55 16.32
C LEU A 51 -6.69 6.11 14.93
N GLN A 52 -7.29 6.69 13.90
CA GLN A 52 -6.91 6.47 12.53
C GLN A 52 -6.13 7.68 12.03
N LEU A 53 -4.93 7.45 11.53
CA LEU A 53 -4.06 8.46 10.92
C LEU A 53 -3.94 8.17 9.44
N ALA A 54 -4.14 9.18 8.61
CA ALA A 54 -4.01 9.11 7.17
C ALA A 54 -3.00 10.15 6.69
N ALA A 55 -2.12 9.75 5.77
CA ALA A 55 -1.20 10.66 5.09
C ALA A 55 -1.19 10.32 3.60
N ASP A 56 -1.43 11.33 2.77
CA ASP A 56 -1.35 11.24 1.32
C ASP A 56 -0.29 12.22 0.83
N VAL A 57 0.66 11.74 0.05
CA VAL A 57 1.72 12.56 -0.56
C VAL A 57 1.75 12.30 -2.04
N ARG A 58 1.62 13.36 -2.84
CA ARG A 58 1.82 13.32 -4.29
C ARG A 58 3.09 14.04 -4.66
N LEU A 59 3.96 13.33 -5.37
CA LEU A 59 5.21 13.84 -5.91
C LEU A 59 5.12 13.86 -7.44
N ARG A 60 5.63 14.91 -8.03
CA ARG A 60 5.81 15.03 -9.48
C ARG A 60 7.19 15.60 -9.76
N PRO A 61 8.25 14.77 -9.62
CA PRO A 61 9.63 15.23 -9.75
C PRO A 61 9.93 15.87 -11.11
N PHE A 62 9.31 15.35 -12.16
CA PHE A 62 9.35 15.90 -13.52
C PHE A 62 8.07 15.53 -14.26
N THR A 63 7.75 16.25 -15.31
CA THR A 63 6.45 16.20 -16.00
C THR A 63 5.93 14.78 -16.29
N PRO A 64 6.73 13.82 -16.80
CA PRO A 64 6.26 12.48 -17.12
C PRO A 64 6.17 11.53 -15.92
N LEU A 65 6.69 11.87 -14.72
CA LEU A 65 6.71 11.00 -13.55
C LEU A 65 5.77 11.51 -12.47
N THR A 66 4.86 10.66 -12.03
CA THR A 66 3.99 10.88 -10.88
C THR A 66 4.18 9.76 -9.87
N ALA A 67 4.24 10.10 -8.58
CA ALA A 67 4.27 9.13 -7.50
C ALA A 67 3.28 9.56 -6.42
N ASP A 68 2.34 8.68 -6.10
CA ASP A 68 1.37 8.85 -5.04
C ASP A 68 1.68 7.86 -3.92
N LEU A 69 1.85 8.36 -2.70
CA LEU A 69 2.05 7.57 -1.49
C LEU A 69 0.87 7.81 -0.56
N ARG A 70 0.24 6.73 -0.10
CA ARG A 70 -0.86 6.78 0.87
C ARG A 70 -0.55 5.86 2.04
N LEU A 71 -0.51 6.44 3.21
CA LEU A 71 -0.36 5.74 4.48
C LEU A 71 -1.67 5.84 5.26
N LEU A 72 -2.18 4.70 5.69
CA LEU A 72 -3.27 4.61 6.64
C LEU A 72 -2.79 3.78 7.83
N GLN A 73 -2.86 4.33 9.02
CA GLN A 73 -2.45 3.68 10.25
C GLN A 73 -3.61 3.71 11.24
N VAL A 74 -3.94 2.56 11.80
CA VAL A 74 -4.92 2.42 12.87
C VAL A 74 -4.18 2.10 14.16
N ARG A 75 -4.50 2.84 15.20
CA ARG A 75 -3.88 2.72 16.52
C ARG A 75 -4.95 2.53 17.58
N ASP A 76 -4.70 1.64 18.52
CA ASP A 76 -5.59 1.42 19.65
C ASP A 76 -5.11 2.29 20.84
N LEU A 77 -6.03 3.10 21.33
CA LEU A 77 -5.80 4.00 22.46
C LEU A 77 -6.15 3.36 23.80
N LEU A 78 -6.79 2.21 23.81
CA LEU A 78 -7.14 1.53 25.07
C LEU A 78 -5.90 1.32 25.95
N PRO A 79 -6.02 1.54 27.26
CA PRO A 79 -4.97 1.15 28.20
C PRO A 79 -4.61 -0.33 28.04
N PRO A 80 -3.32 -0.72 28.19
CA PRO A 80 -2.89 -2.10 27.99
C PRO A 80 -3.68 -3.12 28.79
N GLU A 81 -4.12 -2.74 29.99
CA GLU A 81 -4.91 -3.58 30.91
C GLU A 81 -6.31 -3.90 30.38
N LYS A 82 -6.87 -3.02 29.51
CA LYS A 82 -8.15 -3.23 28.82
C LYS A 82 -7.99 -3.85 27.45
N ALA A 83 -6.82 -3.65 26.81
CA ALA A 83 -6.52 -4.15 25.47
C ALA A 83 -6.19 -5.65 25.46
N ALA A 84 -5.55 -6.16 26.54
CA ALA A 84 -5.16 -7.57 26.65
C ALA A 84 -5.31 -8.09 28.08
N ALA A 85 -5.67 -9.36 28.20
CA ALA A 85 -5.77 -10.03 29.50
C ALA A 85 -4.39 -10.49 30.03
N ASP A 86 -3.48 -10.85 29.13
CA ASP A 86 -2.15 -11.34 29.48
C ASP A 86 -1.20 -10.19 29.90
N PRO A 87 -0.58 -10.26 31.09
CA PRO A 87 0.36 -9.25 31.56
C PRO A 87 1.61 -9.07 30.68
N GLN A 88 2.05 -10.12 29.98
CA GLN A 88 3.19 -10.04 29.06
C GLN A 88 2.80 -9.22 27.80
N VAL A 89 1.63 -9.51 27.25
CA VAL A 89 1.07 -8.72 26.13
C VAL A 89 0.85 -7.27 26.52
N GLN A 90 0.38 -7.00 27.75
CA GLN A 90 0.21 -5.64 28.26
C GLN A 90 1.54 -4.89 28.31
N ARG A 91 2.65 -5.54 28.68
CA ARG A 91 3.99 -4.93 28.65
C ARG A 91 4.41 -4.58 27.23
N LEU A 92 4.26 -5.53 26.28
CA LEU A 92 4.59 -5.29 24.86
C LEU A 92 3.78 -4.11 24.28
N ILE A 93 2.47 -4.07 24.53
CA ILE A 93 1.62 -2.95 24.13
C ILE A 93 2.11 -1.63 24.74
N ARG A 94 2.52 -1.65 26.01
CA ARG A 94 3.01 -0.44 26.72
C ARG A 94 4.32 0.06 26.10
N ASP A 95 5.23 -0.85 25.75
CA ASP A 95 6.53 -0.51 25.17
C ASP A 95 6.40 0.00 23.72
N GLU A 96 5.41 -0.51 22.96
CA GLU A 96 5.15 -0.08 21.57
C GLU A 96 4.27 1.18 21.46
N ARG A 97 3.69 1.68 22.57
CA ARG A 97 2.87 2.90 22.53
C ARG A 97 3.69 4.11 22.11
N ALA A 98 3.27 4.76 21.06
CA ALA A 98 3.88 6.01 20.62
C ALA A 98 3.43 7.17 21.52
N ARG A 99 4.40 7.91 22.06
CA ARG A 99 4.17 9.12 22.84
C ARG A 99 4.95 10.28 22.23
N TRP A 100 4.29 11.40 22.08
CA TRP A 100 4.94 12.62 21.60
C TRP A 100 4.44 13.83 22.39
N GLN A 101 5.34 14.57 23.01
CA GLN A 101 5.04 15.76 23.84
C GLN A 101 3.92 15.53 24.88
N GLY A 102 3.89 14.36 25.50
CA GLY A 102 2.88 13.99 26.49
C GLY A 102 1.56 13.48 25.93
N LEU A 103 1.36 13.54 24.61
CA LEU A 103 0.21 12.94 23.94
C LEU A 103 0.45 11.45 23.71
N ASP A 104 -0.51 10.63 24.07
CA ASP A 104 -0.47 9.18 23.83
C ASP A 104 -1.22 8.89 22.53
N PHE A 105 -0.50 8.34 21.55
CA PHE A 105 -1.05 7.92 20.26
C PHE A 105 -1.42 6.43 20.22
N GLY A 106 -1.37 5.75 21.35
CA GLY A 106 -1.66 4.33 21.42
C GLY A 106 -0.62 3.46 20.71
N TRP A 107 -0.94 2.19 20.52
CA TRP A 107 -0.09 1.24 19.79
C TRP A 107 -0.71 0.90 18.42
N GLU A 108 0.13 0.58 17.45
CA GLU A 108 -0.32 0.29 16.08
C GLU A 108 -0.96 -1.09 15.98
N THR A 109 -2.21 -1.15 15.54
CA THR A 109 -2.96 -2.38 15.29
C THR A 109 -3.04 -2.75 13.83
N ALA A 110 -3.10 -1.74 12.94
CA ALA A 110 -3.13 -1.99 11.51
C ALA A 110 -2.41 -0.87 10.75
N ARG A 111 -1.79 -1.26 9.63
CA ARG A 111 -1.13 -0.33 8.70
C ARG A 111 -1.48 -0.74 7.26
N THR A 112 -1.80 0.23 6.44
CA THR A 112 -1.89 0.08 5.00
C THR A 112 -1.00 1.13 4.35
N LEU A 113 -0.07 0.69 3.53
CA LEU A 113 0.78 1.54 2.72
C LEU A 113 0.50 1.23 1.26
N ARG A 114 0.13 2.25 0.48
CA ARG A 114 -0.06 2.14 -0.97
C ARG A 114 0.85 3.12 -1.67
N THR A 115 1.55 2.62 -2.67
CA THR A 115 2.42 3.40 -3.55
C THR A 115 1.97 3.18 -4.98
N ASP A 116 1.66 4.26 -5.69
CA ASP A 116 1.32 4.25 -7.12
C ASP A 116 2.35 5.12 -7.84
N VAL A 117 3.03 4.57 -8.84
CA VAL A 117 4.03 5.30 -9.65
C VAL A 117 3.63 5.17 -11.12
N GLY A 118 3.49 6.30 -11.79
CA GLY A 118 3.22 6.37 -13.22
C GLY A 118 4.32 7.14 -13.95
N TYR A 119 4.85 6.57 -15.02
CA TYR A 119 5.85 7.20 -15.86
C TYR A 119 5.41 7.20 -17.32
N ARG A 120 5.16 8.39 -17.89
CA ARG A 120 4.63 8.59 -19.24
C ARG A 120 5.51 9.54 -20.03
N PRO A 121 6.68 9.08 -20.50
CA PRO A 121 7.58 9.92 -21.27
C PRO A 121 7.02 10.19 -22.68
N SER A 122 7.07 11.43 -23.11
CA SER A 122 6.80 11.83 -24.49
C SER A 122 8.13 11.86 -25.27
N LEU A 123 8.60 10.69 -25.69
CA LEU A 123 9.86 10.56 -26.41
C LEU A 123 9.70 10.99 -27.88
N PHE A 124 8.65 10.52 -28.51
CA PHE A 124 8.34 10.80 -29.92
C PHE A 124 6.83 10.97 -30.08
N SER A 125 6.42 11.72 -31.10
CA SER A 125 4.99 11.91 -31.43
C SER A 125 4.29 10.61 -31.86
N TRP A 126 5.04 9.69 -32.45
CA TRP A 126 4.57 8.41 -32.95
C TRP A 126 4.70 7.23 -31.98
N LEU A 127 5.45 7.43 -30.87
CA LEU A 127 5.68 6.40 -29.85
C LEU A 127 5.21 6.89 -28.48
N ARG A 128 4.19 6.25 -27.98
CA ARG A 128 3.68 6.49 -26.62
C ARG A 128 4.05 5.31 -25.75
N THR A 129 4.66 5.60 -24.60
CA THR A 129 5.02 4.61 -23.59
C THR A 129 4.39 4.99 -22.27
N ASP A 130 3.75 4.03 -21.62
CA ASP A 130 3.15 4.18 -20.30
C ASP A 130 3.73 3.07 -19.40
N PHE A 131 4.31 3.46 -18.26
CA PHE A 131 4.74 2.54 -17.20
C PHE A 131 3.92 2.84 -15.97
N ASP A 132 3.36 1.82 -15.38
CA ASP A 132 2.65 1.89 -14.12
C ASP A 132 3.19 0.88 -13.12
N TRP A 133 3.30 1.29 -11.89
CA TRP A 133 3.65 0.45 -10.78
C TRP A 133 2.78 0.78 -9.58
N THR A 134 2.18 -0.26 -9.01
CA THR A 134 1.36 -0.18 -7.80
C THR A 134 1.87 -1.19 -6.79
N SER A 135 2.07 -0.73 -5.56
CA SER A 135 2.35 -1.59 -4.42
C SER A 135 1.34 -1.32 -3.31
N VAL A 136 0.85 -2.39 -2.70
CA VAL A 136 -0.04 -2.33 -1.54
C VAL A 136 0.50 -3.26 -0.47
N TYR A 137 0.88 -2.68 0.66
CA TYR A 137 1.24 -3.39 1.87
C TYR A 137 0.13 -3.23 2.91
N ARG A 138 -0.23 -4.31 3.57
CA ARG A 138 -1.15 -4.31 4.71
C ARG A 138 -0.58 -5.15 5.83
N SER A 139 -0.69 -4.67 7.05
CA SER A 139 -0.37 -5.44 8.23
C SER A 139 -1.43 -5.24 9.30
N ASP A 140 -1.82 -6.33 9.92
CA ASP A 140 -2.81 -6.37 11.00
C ASP A 140 -2.19 -7.11 12.18
N ARG A 141 -2.38 -6.59 13.39
CA ARG A 141 -1.94 -7.19 14.65
C ARG A 141 -3.13 -7.53 15.51
N ASN A 142 -3.06 -8.67 16.17
CA ASN A 142 -4.11 -9.11 17.09
C ASN A 142 -3.50 -9.51 18.42
N THR A 143 -3.99 -8.92 19.50
CA THR A 143 -3.54 -9.21 20.87
C THR A 143 -3.81 -10.65 21.34
N ASN A 144 -4.68 -11.38 20.64
CA ASN A 144 -4.97 -12.78 20.96
C ASN A 144 -3.94 -13.76 20.37
N PHE A 145 -3.04 -13.30 19.52
CA PHE A 145 -2.00 -14.13 18.91
C PHE A 145 -0.63 -13.64 19.36
N VAL A 146 -0.10 -14.34 20.31
CA VAL A 146 1.26 -14.14 20.84
C VAL A 146 2.10 -15.29 20.32
N ASP A 147 3.26 -14.96 19.80
CA ASP A 147 4.25 -15.96 19.43
C ASP A 147 5.28 -16.05 20.54
N GLU A 148 5.41 -17.23 21.13
CA GLU A 148 6.42 -17.54 22.12
C GLU A 148 7.57 -18.25 21.42
N SER A 149 8.67 -17.55 21.20
CA SER A 149 9.90 -18.19 20.74
C SER A 149 10.82 -18.46 21.92
N VAL A 150 11.20 -19.72 22.07
CA VAL A 150 12.18 -20.13 23.11
C VAL A 150 13.55 -20.22 22.45
N ILE A 151 14.45 -19.28 22.79
CA ILE A 151 15.84 -19.31 22.36
C ILE A 151 16.70 -19.65 23.57
N GLY A 152 17.10 -20.92 23.69
CA GLY A 152 17.85 -21.41 24.84
C GLY A 152 16.99 -21.46 26.11
N THR A 153 17.38 -20.69 27.14
CA THR A 153 16.63 -20.55 28.41
C THR A 153 15.73 -19.31 28.42
N ASP A 154 15.81 -18.48 27.39
CA ASP A 154 15.06 -17.22 27.33
C ASP A 154 13.80 -17.38 26.45
N THR A 155 12.65 -17.05 27.03
CA THR A 155 11.37 -17.02 26.31
C THR A 155 11.12 -15.58 25.87
N THR A 156 11.21 -15.32 24.56
CA THR A 156 10.82 -14.05 24.00
C THR A 156 9.38 -14.12 23.53
N VAL A 157 8.59 -13.15 23.97
CA VAL A 157 7.19 -13.03 23.59
C VAL A 157 7.06 -11.87 22.60
N ALA A 158 6.48 -12.10 21.45
CA ALA A 158 6.22 -11.08 20.45
C ALA A 158 4.76 -11.10 20.00
N LEU A 159 4.21 -9.93 19.72
CA LEU A 159 2.88 -9.83 19.10
C LEU A 159 2.98 -10.24 17.63
N SER A 160 2.28 -11.30 17.28
CA SER A 160 2.26 -11.78 15.90
C SER A 160 1.48 -10.81 14.99
N ARG A 161 1.89 -10.76 13.75
CA ARG A 161 1.38 -9.88 12.72
C ARG A 161 0.98 -10.69 11.50
N ASP A 162 -0.17 -10.38 10.93
CA ASP A 162 -0.52 -10.80 9.57
C ASP A 162 -0.08 -9.72 8.61
N ALA A 163 0.80 -10.04 7.67
CA ALA A 163 1.29 -9.11 6.66
C ALA A 163 0.95 -9.60 5.26
N ARG A 164 0.51 -8.68 4.40
CA ARG A 164 0.22 -8.94 2.99
C ARG A 164 0.89 -7.89 2.15
N GLY A 165 1.60 -8.33 1.13
CA GLY A 165 2.19 -7.48 0.10
C GLY A 165 1.62 -7.85 -1.26
N GLN A 166 1.25 -6.86 -2.05
CA GLN A 166 0.89 -7.00 -3.46
C GLN A 166 1.68 -5.95 -4.23
N ARG A 167 2.26 -6.37 -5.34
CA ARG A 167 2.91 -5.47 -6.29
C ARG A 167 2.46 -5.85 -7.69
N ASP A 168 2.03 -4.86 -8.43
CA ASP A 168 1.68 -4.96 -9.83
C ASP A 168 2.48 -3.92 -10.61
N TRP A 169 3.06 -4.31 -11.73
CA TRP A 169 3.67 -3.36 -12.65
C TRP A 169 3.27 -3.67 -14.08
N GLY A 170 3.12 -2.61 -14.87
CA GLY A 170 2.73 -2.68 -16.24
C GLY A 170 3.58 -1.79 -17.13
N ALA A 171 3.71 -2.20 -18.40
CA ALA A 171 4.28 -1.39 -19.45
C ALA A 171 3.40 -1.50 -20.69
N THR A 172 2.97 -0.36 -21.21
CA THR A 172 2.22 -0.27 -22.46
C THR A 172 3.02 0.57 -23.45
N VAL A 173 3.22 0.02 -24.64
CA VAL A 173 3.86 0.71 -25.75
C VAL A 173 2.86 0.79 -26.89
N SER A 174 2.62 2.01 -27.36
CA SER A 174 1.71 2.26 -28.50
C SER A 174 2.46 2.98 -29.61
N LEU A 175 2.44 2.38 -30.78
CA LEU A 175 3.04 2.89 -32.02
C LEU A 175 1.94 3.43 -32.93
N SER A 176 2.06 4.66 -33.37
CA SER A 176 1.16 5.28 -34.37
C SER A 176 1.88 5.37 -35.72
N PRO A 177 1.64 4.44 -36.68
CA PRO A 177 2.32 4.46 -37.97
C PRO A 177 2.02 5.70 -38.80
N SER A 178 0.82 6.26 -38.67
CA SER A 178 0.46 7.52 -39.36
C SER A 178 1.27 8.72 -38.84
N ALA A 179 1.47 8.83 -37.52
CA ALA A 179 2.32 9.87 -36.92
C ALA A 179 3.80 9.64 -37.25
N LEU A 180 4.24 8.40 -37.35
CA LEU A 180 5.59 8.04 -37.81
C LEU A 180 5.80 8.50 -39.25
N ALA A 181 4.86 8.23 -40.15
CA ALA A 181 4.90 8.65 -41.54
C ALA A 181 5.03 10.18 -41.66
N THR A 182 4.23 10.92 -40.89
CA THR A 182 4.30 12.40 -40.88
C THR A 182 5.62 12.92 -40.34
N THR A 183 6.21 12.25 -39.32
CA THR A 183 7.47 12.65 -38.72
C THR A 183 8.67 12.42 -39.65
N TRP A 184 8.67 11.31 -40.40
CA TRP A 184 9.80 10.92 -41.25
C TRP A 184 9.72 11.51 -42.65
N PHE A 185 8.53 11.59 -43.22
CA PHE A 185 8.32 12.00 -44.63
C PHE A 185 7.70 13.43 -44.76
N GLY A 186 7.40 14.08 -43.61
CA GLY A 186 6.71 15.36 -43.62
C GLY A 186 5.22 15.27 -43.92
N ALA A 187 4.56 16.43 -44.07
CA ALA A 187 3.20 16.51 -44.58
C ALA A 187 3.19 16.17 -46.08
N ALA A 188 2.05 15.68 -46.58
CA ALA A 188 1.90 15.39 -48.02
C ALA A 188 2.17 16.65 -48.86
N SER A 189 3.01 16.49 -49.85
CA SER A 189 3.38 17.56 -50.80
C SER A 189 3.19 17.05 -52.22
N ASP A 190 2.83 17.96 -53.14
CA ASP A 190 2.67 17.63 -54.56
C ASP A 190 4.01 17.27 -55.24
N ASP A 191 5.14 17.65 -54.64
CA ASP A 191 6.49 17.32 -55.10
C ASP A 191 7.04 16.00 -54.52
N ASP A 192 6.24 15.22 -53.79
CA ASP A 192 6.68 13.95 -53.22
C ASP A 192 7.06 12.94 -54.28
N ASN A 193 8.17 12.23 -54.08
CA ASN A 193 8.54 11.08 -54.88
C ASN A 193 7.46 10.00 -54.74
N GLU A 194 7.11 9.33 -55.82
CA GLU A 194 6.01 8.35 -55.93
C GLU A 194 6.17 7.24 -54.86
N ASP A 195 7.42 6.79 -54.60
CA ASP A 195 7.75 5.80 -53.58
C ASP A 195 7.46 6.31 -52.13
N VAL A 196 7.72 7.57 -51.86
CA VAL A 196 7.46 8.21 -50.54
C VAL A 196 5.94 8.36 -50.33
N ALA A 197 5.23 8.75 -51.37
CA ALA A 197 3.76 8.87 -51.31
C ALA A 197 3.09 7.50 -51.07
N GLN A 198 3.58 6.41 -51.69
CA GLN A 198 3.11 5.07 -51.43
C GLN A 198 3.39 4.60 -50.02
N LEU A 199 4.63 4.75 -49.54
CA LEU A 199 4.99 4.38 -48.16
C LEU A 199 4.16 5.14 -47.11
N ARG A 200 3.96 6.45 -47.32
CA ARG A 200 3.09 7.27 -46.46
C ARG A 200 1.65 6.75 -46.49
N SER A 201 1.11 6.42 -47.66
CA SER A 201 -0.23 5.88 -47.80
C SER A 201 -0.38 4.56 -47.04
N VAL A 202 0.57 3.64 -47.17
CA VAL A 202 0.57 2.36 -46.46
C VAL A 202 0.64 2.57 -44.95
N LEU A 203 1.58 3.41 -44.46
CA LEU A 203 1.70 3.69 -43.04
C LEU A 203 0.49 4.40 -42.45
N SER A 204 -0.16 5.27 -43.21
CA SER A 204 -1.39 5.96 -42.77
C SER A 204 -2.62 5.02 -42.73
N ALA A 205 -2.63 3.97 -43.53
CA ALA A 205 -3.69 2.96 -43.53
C ALA A 205 -3.57 1.96 -42.37
N VAL A 206 -2.36 1.81 -41.78
CA VAL A 206 -2.13 0.92 -40.68
C VAL A 206 -2.68 1.52 -39.37
N ARG A 207 -3.50 0.74 -38.67
CA ARG A 207 -4.03 1.16 -37.37
C ARG A 207 -2.93 1.22 -36.33
N PRO A 208 -3.07 2.06 -35.29
CA PRO A 208 -2.14 2.07 -34.17
C PRO A 208 -1.95 0.67 -33.56
N LEU A 209 -0.70 0.30 -33.32
CA LEU A 209 -0.32 -0.96 -32.71
C LEU A 209 -0.03 -0.70 -31.24
N SER A 210 -0.54 -1.56 -30.37
CA SER A 210 -0.23 -1.47 -28.94
C SER A 210 0.15 -2.84 -28.39
N ALA A 211 1.18 -2.84 -27.54
CA ALA A 211 1.59 -3.99 -26.76
C ALA A 211 1.55 -3.63 -25.29
N THR A 212 0.97 -4.50 -24.47
CA THR A 212 0.90 -4.33 -23.03
C THR A 212 1.49 -5.54 -22.33
N TYR A 213 2.38 -5.29 -21.38
CA TYR A 213 2.93 -6.30 -20.48
C TYR A 213 2.50 -5.98 -19.05
N ARG A 214 2.15 -7.00 -18.27
CA ARG A 214 1.83 -6.87 -16.85
C ARG A 214 2.43 -8.03 -16.07
N ASP A 215 2.96 -7.73 -14.89
CA ASP A 215 3.44 -8.72 -13.93
C ASP A 215 2.96 -8.35 -12.54
N GLY A 216 2.47 -9.32 -11.79
CA GLY A 216 1.94 -9.14 -10.45
C GLY A 216 2.46 -10.19 -9.50
N ILE A 217 2.78 -9.77 -8.28
CA ILE A 217 3.24 -10.66 -7.20
C ILE A 217 2.41 -10.34 -5.95
N THR A 218 1.92 -11.39 -5.32
CA THR A 218 1.25 -11.31 -4.02
C THR A 218 1.96 -12.21 -3.03
N SER A 219 2.17 -11.72 -1.82
CA SER A 219 2.72 -12.48 -0.71
C SER A 219 1.87 -12.31 0.53
N ARG A 220 1.83 -13.34 1.36
CA ARG A 220 1.10 -13.34 2.61
C ARG A 220 1.89 -14.07 3.68
N PHE A 221 2.07 -13.42 4.81
CA PHE A 221 2.68 -13.97 6.00
C PHE A 221 1.66 -13.93 7.13
N ASN A 222 1.41 -15.06 7.74
CA ASN A 222 0.48 -15.18 8.84
C ASN A 222 1.28 -15.40 10.12
N ARG A 223 0.95 -14.65 11.16
CA ARG A 223 1.52 -14.79 12.50
C ARG A 223 3.05 -14.65 12.54
N ASP A 224 3.59 -13.68 11.81
CA ASP A 224 5.02 -13.39 11.84
C ASP A 224 5.32 -12.35 12.96
N PRO A 225 6.26 -12.59 13.87
CA PRO A 225 6.64 -11.65 14.91
C PRO A 225 7.51 -10.50 14.37
N VAL A 226 8.12 -10.67 13.20
CA VAL A 226 9.07 -9.70 12.64
C VAL A 226 8.37 -8.59 11.86
N ASP A 227 8.83 -7.35 12.03
CA ASP A 227 8.36 -6.21 11.22
C ASP A 227 9.02 -6.26 9.84
N PRO A 228 8.23 -6.30 8.74
CA PRO A 228 8.80 -6.33 7.40
C PRO A 228 9.64 -5.08 7.13
N ARG A 229 10.77 -5.28 6.46
CA ARG A 229 11.65 -4.19 6.04
C ARG A 229 10.91 -3.23 5.08
N PHE A 230 11.40 -2.00 5.01
CA PHE A 230 10.82 -0.96 4.14
C PHE A 230 10.78 -1.35 2.67
N ASP A 231 11.81 -2.05 2.18
CA ASP A 231 11.84 -2.54 0.79
C ASP A 231 10.64 -3.45 0.47
N TYR A 232 10.27 -4.33 1.41
CA TYR A 232 9.06 -5.15 1.28
C TYR A 232 7.79 -4.30 1.36
N GLN A 233 7.71 -3.37 2.32
CA GLN A 233 6.52 -2.52 2.49
C GLN A 233 6.24 -1.65 1.26
N PHE A 234 7.29 -1.20 0.58
CA PHE A 234 7.18 -0.43 -0.67
C PHE A 234 7.10 -1.29 -1.93
N GLY A 235 7.20 -2.62 -1.82
CA GLY A 235 7.14 -3.53 -2.95
C GLY A 235 8.39 -3.54 -3.84
N PHE A 236 9.53 -2.99 -3.39
CA PHE A 236 10.79 -2.97 -4.16
C PHE A 236 11.56 -4.29 -4.09
N GLY A 237 11.16 -5.23 -3.23
CA GLY A 237 11.80 -6.54 -3.12
C GLY A 237 11.62 -7.39 -4.38
N GLY A 238 12.65 -8.18 -4.75
CA GLY A 238 12.55 -9.22 -5.77
C GLY A 238 11.80 -10.45 -5.27
N ARG A 239 11.47 -11.41 -6.15
CA ARG A 239 10.72 -12.64 -5.80
C ARG A 239 11.33 -13.39 -4.61
N ASP A 240 12.66 -13.43 -4.51
CA ASP A 240 13.38 -14.11 -3.43
C ASP A 240 13.41 -13.31 -2.11
N ARG A 241 13.13 -12.01 -2.16
CA ARG A 241 13.13 -11.09 -1.01
C ARG A 241 11.75 -10.85 -0.41
N TYR A 242 10.70 -11.43 -1.00
CA TYR A 242 9.36 -11.46 -0.40
C TYR A 242 9.23 -12.51 0.71
N ARG A 243 10.33 -13.07 1.13
CA ARG A 243 10.42 -13.80 2.40
C ARG A 243 10.92 -12.83 3.45
N PHE A 244 10.28 -12.81 4.60
CA PHE A 244 10.92 -12.31 5.79
C PHE A 244 12.14 -13.20 5.99
N VAL A 245 13.31 -12.69 5.68
CA VAL A 245 14.53 -13.41 5.94
C VAL A 245 14.85 -13.13 7.38
N ASP A 246 14.91 -14.18 8.18
CA ASP A 246 15.42 -14.11 9.53
C ASP A 246 16.76 -13.38 9.49
N ALA A 247 16.87 -12.35 10.33
CA ALA A 247 18.08 -11.56 10.45
C ALA A 247 19.13 -12.33 11.26
#